data_0bcd20a4e023843c793e6a541ece26f1
#
_entry.id   0bcd20a4e023843c793e6a541ece26f1
#
_cell.length_a   1.000
_cell.length_b   1.000
_cell.length_c   1.000
_cell.angle_alpha   90.00
_cell.angle_beta   90.00
_cell.angle_gamma   90.00
#
_symmetry.space_group_name_H-M   'P 1'
#
loop_
_entity.id
_entity.type
_entity.pdbx_description
1 polymer ?
#
loop_
_entity_poly.entity_id
_entity_poly.type
_entity_poly.pdbx_seq_one_letter_code
_entity_poly.pdbx_strand_id
1 'polypeptide(L)'
;MTEEKPQKRNKRKIIIFGALILLGLILFLAWFFIIRDTSPASVTSSEAIEARNETLSSCSAEGTEDVNGTWLVATDCGTFDESCLTEVCATSFAGFRIKEELVGVGGKTVVGRTPNVTGALVINEKLINSEPNQPLITVDMASLMTDNAARDNALRNQAIETALFPLATFEIKNPIDFSNETDLAAGFIRDVTGVLTIHGVSREETISISASFNGNTILIFGQLGPIKLSDYDIEKPRSAVVLSVEDNASMEFQIFFKKTS
;
A
#
# COMPACT_ATOMS: atom_id res chain seq x y z
N MET A 1 72.57 -17.25 -27.61
CA MET A 1 71.46 -18.04 -27.03
C MET A 1 70.85 -17.21 -25.87
N THR A 2 69.80 -16.48 -26.15
CA THR A 2 69.08 -15.67 -25.20
C THR A 2 67.82 -16.46 -24.79
N GLU A 3 67.80 -16.96 -23.54
CA GLU A 3 66.64 -17.65 -22.98
C GLU A 3 65.55 -16.64 -22.66
N GLU A 4 64.43 -16.76 -23.36
CA GLU A 4 63.19 -16.04 -23.11
C GLU A 4 62.53 -16.60 -21.84
N LYS A 5 62.54 -15.87 -20.77
CA LYS A 5 61.83 -16.24 -19.52
C LYS A 5 60.32 -15.97 -19.62
N PRO A 6 59.49 -16.97 -19.37
CA PRO A 6 58.07 -16.97 -19.83
C PRO A 6 57.13 -16.20 -18.96
N GLN A 7 56.30 -15.50 -19.58
CA GLN A 7 54.86 -15.16 -19.55
C GLN A 7 53.95 -15.64 -18.37
N LYS A 8 54.47 -16.23 -17.29
CA LYS A 8 53.70 -16.65 -16.09
C LYS A 8 53.18 -15.47 -15.26
N ARG A 9 53.83 -14.33 -15.33
CA ARG A 9 53.48 -13.13 -14.53
C ARG A 9 52.23 -12.42 -15.02
N ASN A 10 51.94 -12.45 -16.30
CA ASN A 10 50.76 -11.82 -16.88
C ASN A 10 49.50 -12.65 -16.66
N LYS A 11 49.56 -13.98 -16.68
CA LYS A 11 48.41 -14.86 -16.41
C LYS A 11 47.89 -14.69 -14.98
N ARG A 12 48.78 -14.56 -13.97
CA ARG A 12 48.38 -14.31 -12.60
C ARG A 12 47.68 -12.96 -12.42
N LYS A 13 48.16 -11.91 -13.09
CA LYS A 13 47.51 -10.59 -13.06
C LYS A 13 46.12 -10.63 -13.70
N ILE A 14 45.95 -11.35 -14.83
CA ILE A 14 44.65 -11.50 -15.48
C ILE A 14 43.68 -12.28 -14.60
N ILE A 15 44.15 -13.35 -13.94
CA ILE A 15 43.30 -14.13 -13.01
C ILE A 15 42.87 -13.29 -11.80
N ILE A 16 43.80 -12.52 -11.20
CA ILE A 16 43.48 -11.63 -10.08
C ILE A 16 42.49 -10.54 -10.50
N PHE A 17 42.69 -9.94 -11.66
CA PHE A 17 41.78 -8.93 -12.19
C PHE A 17 40.39 -9.49 -12.48
N GLY A 18 40.31 -10.70 -13.06
CA GLY A 18 39.04 -11.42 -13.27
C GLY A 18 38.34 -11.76 -11.97
N ALA A 19 39.08 -12.19 -10.93
CA ALA A 19 38.51 -12.47 -9.61
C ALA A 19 37.99 -11.21 -8.92
N LEU A 20 38.64 -10.06 -9.07
CA LEU A 20 38.17 -8.78 -8.52
C LEU A 20 36.90 -8.30 -9.24
N ILE A 21 36.81 -8.48 -10.55
CA ILE A 21 35.57 -8.15 -11.29
C ILE A 21 34.43 -9.05 -10.85
N LEU A 22 34.68 -10.35 -10.71
CA LEU A 22 33.67 -11.30 -10.24
C LEU A 22 33.19 -10.97 -8.81
N LEU A 23 34.13 -10.65 -7.91
CA LEU A 23 33.79 -10.22 -6.55
C LEU A 23 32.99 -8.93 -6.56
N GLY A 24 33.37 -7.94 -7.37
CA GLY A 24 32.62 -6.71 -7.56
C GLY A 24 31.21 -6.94 -8.07
N LEU A 25 31.05 -7.87 -9.04
CA LEU A 25 29.75 -8.26 -9.56
C LEU A 25 28.88 -8.94 -8.48
N ILE A 26 29.47 -9.85 -7.70
CA ILE A 26 28.76 -10.51 -6.59
C ILE A 26 28.31 -9.50 -5.54
N LEU A 27 29.18 -8.57 -5.14
CA LEU A 27 28.85 -7.52 -4.20
C LEU A 27 27.78 -6.57 -4.75
N PHE A 28 27.86 -6.25 -6.03
CA PHE A 28 26.82 -5.43 -6.70
C PHE A 28 25.48 -6.15 -6.76
N LEU A 29 25.47 -7.43 -7.09
CA LEU A 29 24.24 -8.23 -7.09
C LEU A 29 23.68 -8.38 -5.67
N ALA A 30 24.52 -8.62 -4.67
CA ALA A 30 24.10 -8.67 -3.29
C ALA A 30 23.49 -7.33 -2.84
N TRP A 31 24.16 -6.20 -3.18
CA TRP A 31 23.60 -4.88 -2.92
C TRP A 31 22.28 -4.66 -3.65
N PHE A 32 22.20 -5.00 -4.94
CA PHE A 32 21.01 -4.79 -5.74
C PHE A 32 19.80 -5.58 -5.25
N PHE A 33 19.99 -6.84 -4.82
CA PHE A 33 18.89 -7.71 -4.40
C PHE A 33 18.57 -7.66 -2.90
N ILE A 34 19.51 -7.26 -2.04
CA ILE A 34 19.37 -7.32 -0.59
C ILE A 34 19.17 -5.92 0.02
N ILE A 35 19.93 -4.92 -0.46
CA ILE A 35 19.99 -3.60 0.18
C ILE A 35 19.07 -2.59 -0.51
N ARG A 36 18.81 -2.77 -1.82
CA ARG A 36 17.92 -1.88 -2.54
C ARG A 36 16.50 -1.98 -1.98
N ASP A 37 15.93 -0.81 -1.63
CA ASP A 37 14.50 -0.74 -1.30
C ASP A 37 13.68 -1.04 -2.57
N THR A 38 12.95 -2.16 -2.55
CA THR A 38 12.09 -2.64 -3.64
C THR A 38 10.62 -2.49 -3.30
N SER A 39 10.29 -1.66 -2.30
CA SER A 39 8.89 -1.40 -1.97
C SER A 39 8.15 -0.80 -3.19
N PRO A 40 6.89 -1.17 -3.41
CA PRO A 40 6.10 -0.63 -4.52
C PRO A 40 5.91 0.88 -4.36
N ALA A 41 5.63 1.56 -5.45
CA ALA A 41 5.28 2.97 -5.43
C ALA A 41 4.06 3.20 -4.52
N SER A 42 4.01 4.36 -3.86
CA SER A 42 2.83 4.74 -3.08
C SER A 42 1.64 5.02 -4.00
N VAL A 43 0.43 4.91 -3.46
CA VAL A 43 -0.81 5.18 -4.22
C VAL A 43 -0.90 6.60 -4.79
N THR A 44 -0.07 7.51 -4.31
CA THR A 44 -0.01 8.91 -4.77
C THR A 44 1.06 9.14 -5.83
N SER A 45 1.87 8.15 -6.18
CA SER A 45 2.89 8.28 -7.23
C SER A 45 2.26 8.29 -8.63
N SER A 46 2.97 8.90 -9.60
CA SER A 46 2.51 8.94 -10.99
C SER A 46 2.30 7.55 -11.59
N GLU A 47 3.18 6.60 -11.31
CA GLU A 47 3.08 5.22 -11.77
C GLU A 47 1.83 4.52 -11.21
N ALA A 48 1.54 4.73 -9.91
CA ALA A 48 0.33 4.20 -9.30
C ALA A 48 -0.95 4.83 -9.91
N ILE A 49 -0.92 6.11 -10.22
CA ILE A 49 -2.04 6.81 -10.88
C ILE A 49 -2.29 6.22 -12.27
N GLU A 50 -1.24 6.01 -13.06
CA GLU A 50 -1.35 5.44 -14.41
C GLU A 50 -1.93 4.02 -14.39
N ALA A 51 -1.39 3.13 -13.57
CA ALA A 51 -1.88 1.77 -13.39
C ALA A 51 -3.35 1.72 -12.95
N ARG A 52 -3.76 2.63 -12.06
CA ARG A 52 -5.17 2.75 -11.65
C ARG A 52 -6.08 3.19 -12.78
N ASN A 53 -5.66 4.16 -13.59
CA ASN A 53 -6.46 4.67 -14.70
C ASN A 53 -6.70 3.58 -15.76
N GLU A 54 -5.70 2.75 -16.03
CA GLU A 54 -5.86 1.57 -16.89
C GLU A 54 -6.88 0.58 -16.31
N THR A 55 -6.75 0.24 -15.03
CA THR A 55 -7.68 -0.67 -14.34
C THR A 55 -9.09 -0.06 -14.27
N LEU A 56 -9.22 1.22 -13.98
CA LEU A 56 -10.51 1.90 -13.96
C LEU A 56 -11.21 1.77 -15.32
N SER A 57 -10.49 1.99 -16.42
CA SER A 57 -11.01 1.83 -17.76
C SER A 57 -11.48 0.41 -18.06
N SER A 58 -10.73 -0.60 -17.60
CA SER A 58 -11.07 -2.02 -17.81
C SER A 58 -12.19 -2.51 -16.89
N CYS A 59 -12.31 -1.92 -15.70
CA CYS A 59 -13.31 -2.26 -14.70
C CYS A 59 -14.67 -1.58 -14.94
N SER A 60 -14.67 -0.47 -15.69
CA SER A 60 -15.87 0.30 -15.95
C SER A 60 -16.81 -0.46 -16.91
N ALA A 61 -18.07 -0.63 -16.51
CA ALA A 61 -19.13 -1.06 -17.40
C ALA A 61 -19.80 0.18 -18.04
N GLU A 62 -20.47 0.00 -19.15
CA GLU A 62 -21.37 1.03 -19.68
C GLU A 62 -22.42 1.37 -18.61
N GLY A 63 -22.42 2.59 -18.13
CA GLY A 63 -23.23 3.04 -17.01
C GLY A 63 -23.88 4.38 -17.25
N THR A 64 -24.80 4.69 -16.37
CA THR A 64 -25.51 5.97 -16.36
C THR A 64 -24.62 7.08 -15.83
N GLU A 65 -24.78 8.30 -16.34
CA GLU A 65 -24.13 9.51 -15.78
C GLU A 65 -24.64 9.87 -14.37
N ASP A 66 -25.70 9.18 -13.90
CA ASP A 66 -26.28 9.41 -12.58
C ASP A 66 -25.42 8.74 -11.50
N VAL A 67 -24.79 9.57 -10.69
CA VAL A 67 -23.93 9.14 -9.58
C VAL A 67 -24.71 8.85 -8.29
N ASN A 68 -25.99 9.25 -8.20
CA ASN A 68 -26.80 9.02 -6.98
C ASN A 68 -27.08 7.53 -6.78
N GLY A 69 -27.12 7.11 -5.54
CA GLY A 69 -27.41 5.73 -5.13
C GLY A 69 -26.35 5.13 -4.24
N THR A 70 -26.46 3.83 -3.99
CA THR A 70 -25.54 3.07 -3.14
C THR A 70 -24.46 2.42 -3.99
N TRP A 71 -23.23 2.50 -3.51
CA TRP A 71 -22.03 1.98 -4.13
C TRP A 71 -21.30 1.09 -3.14
N LEU A 72 -21.02 -0.14 -3.51
CA LEU A 72 -20.32 -1.12 -2.68
C LEU A 72 -18.87 -1.28 -3.13
N VAL A 73 -17.99 -1.57 -2.18
CA VAL A 73 -16.59 -1.92 -2.47
C VAL A 73 -16.58 -3.08 -3.46
N ALA A 74 -15.85 -2.89 -4.57
CA ALA A 74 -15.67 -3.87 -5.62
C ALA A 74 -14.30 -4.56 -5.45
N THR A 75 -14.32 -5.89 -5.37
CA THR A 75 -13.13 -6.74 -5.30
C THR A 75 -12.78 -7.41 -6.62
N ASP A 76 -13.63 -7.22 -7.64
CA ASP A 76 -13.50 -7.78 -8.99
C ASP A 76 -12.86 -6.80 -10.00
N CYS A 77 -12.40 -5.64 -9.54
CA CYS A 77 -11.64 -4.69 -10.33
C CYS A 77 -10.15 -4.98 -10.17
N GLY A 78 -9.58 -5.66 -11.14
CA GLY A 78 -8.20 -6.15 -11.06
C GLY A 78 -8.06 -7.41 -10.21
N THR A 79 -6.81 -7.84 -10.02
CA THR A 79 -6.48 -9.01 -9.21
C THR A 79 -5.48 -8.62 -8.14
N PHE A 80 -5.71 -9.04 -6.92
CA PHE A 80 -4.74 -8.92 -5.84
C PHE A 80 -3.97 -10.23 -5.73
N ASP A 81 -2.66 -10.16 -5.91
CA ASP A 81 -1.73 -11.27 -5.73
C ASP A 81 -0.44 -10.80 -5.02
N GLU A 82 0.54 -11.67 -4.87
CA GLU A 82 1.79 -11.38 -4.18
C GLU A 82 2.59 -10.23 -4.85
N SER A 83 2.40 -9.97 -6.14
CA SER A 83 3.07 -8.84 -6.82
C SER A 83 2.60 -7.50 -6.27
N CYS A 84 1.38 -7.41 -5.76
CA CYS A 84 0.85 -6.22 -5.09
C CYS A 84 1.64 -5.80 -3.85
N LEU A 85 2.50 -6.66 -3.31
CA LEU A 85 3.37 -6.37 -2.16
C LEU A 85 4.72 -5.78 -2.56
N THR A 86 5.10 -5.91 -3.83
CA THR A 86 6.40 -5.48 -4.37
C THR A 86 6.28 -4.56 -5.58
N GLU A 87 5.09 -4.47 -6.18
CA GLU A 87 4.83 -3.68 -7.38
C GLU A 87 3.59 -2.79 -7.19
N VAL A 88 3.34 -1.93 -8.17
CA VAL A 88 2.12 -1.13 -8.22
C VAL A 88 0.92 -2.08 -8.40
N CYS A 89 -0.05 -1.93 -7.53
CA CYS A 89 -1.24 -2.77 -7.52
C CYS A 89 -2.44 -1.95 -8.01
N ALA A 90 -3.15 -2.48 -9.01
CA ALA A 90 -4.28 -1.81 -9.64
C ALA A 90 -5.61 -2.52 -9.31
N THR A 91 -5.85 -2.78 -8.03
CA THR A 91 -7.07 -3.39 -7.48
C THR A 91 -7.46 -2.75 -6.15
N SER A 92 -8.60 -3.13 -5.58
CA SER A 92 -8.98 -2.67 -4.23
C SER A 92 -8.07 -3.25 -3.17
N PHE A 93 -7.52 -2.39 -2.32
CA PHE A 93 -6.77 -2.78 -1.13
C PHE A 93 -6.73 -1.66 -0.09
N ALA A 94 -6.44 -2.03 1.13
CA ALA A 94 -5.96 -1.13 2.17
C ALA A 94 -4.66 -1.69 2.77
N GLY A 95 -3.81 -0.82 3.32
CA GLY A 95 -2.53 -1.25 3.85
C GLY A 95 -1.75 -0.18 4.57
N PHE A 96 -0.50 -0.50 4.83
CA PHE A 96 0.42 0.40 5.52
C PHE A 96 1.82 0.36 4.90
N ARG A 97 2.59 1.38 5.20
CA ARG A 97 4.02 1.50 4.90
C ARG A 97 4.74 1.93 6.17
N ILE A 98 5.81 1.23 6.51
CA ILE A 98 6.63 1.55 7.69
C ILE A 98 8.09 1.25 7.39
N LYS A 99 9.00 1.98 8.03
CA LYS A 99 10.42 1.73 7.91
C LYS A 99 10.91 0.81 9.01
N GLU A 100 11.67 -0.21 8.59
CA GLU A 100 12.43 -1.11 9.45
C GLU A 100 13.92 -0.94 9.21
N GLU A 101 14.73 -1.13 10.25
CA GLU A 101 16.17 -1.28 10.14
C GLU A 101 16.55 -2.73 10.41
N LEU A 102 17.17 -3.37 9.44
CA LEU A 102 17.52 -4.78 9.49
C LEU A 102 19.01 -4.98 9.79
N VAL A 103 19.32 -6.01 10.59
CA VAL A 103 20.71 -6.38 10.93
C VAL A 103 21.51 -6.67 9.66
N GLY A 104 22.58 -5.90 9.43
CA GLY A 104 23.51 -6.11 8.31
C GLY A 104 22.97 -5.70 6.93
N VAL A 105 21.75 -5.21 6.83
CA VAL A 105 21.11 -4.79 5.57
C VAL A 105 20.89 -3.28 5.54
N GLY A 106 20.44 -2.69 6.67
CA GLY A 106 20.08 -1.27 6.75
C GLY A 106 18.57 -1.05 6.68
N GLY A 107 18.17 0.20 6.34
CA GLY A 107 16.77 0.59 6.29
C GLY A 107 16.03 0.00 5.09
N LYS A 108 14.82 -0.50 5.32
CA LYS A 108 13.88 -1.00 4.31
C LYS A 108 12.48 -0.45 4.60
N THR A 109 11.77 -0.05 3.55
CA THR A 109 10.33 0.22 3.64
C THR A 109 9.57 -1.10 3.55
N VAL A 110 8.81 -1.41 4.58
CA VAL A 110 7.87 -2.53 4.60
C VAL A 110 6.52 -2.04 4.12
N VAL A 111 5.92 -2.78 3.21
CA VAL A 111 4.56 -2.58 2.73
C VAL A 111 3.74 -3.80 3.14
N GLY A 112 2.61 -3.55 3.79
CA GLY A 112 1.63 -4.59 4.09
C GLY A 112 0.27 -4.18 3.53
N ARG A 113 -0.39 -5.08 2.79
CA ARG A 113 -1.67 -4.82 2.14
C ARG A 113 -2.64 -5.97 2.32
N THR A 114 -3.92 -5.67 2.22
CA THR A 114 -5.00 -6.67 2.15
C THR A 114 -6.06 -6.24 1.15
N PRO A 115 -6.60 -7.16 0.32
CA PRO A 115 -7.76 -6.91 -0.52
C PRO A 115 -9.08 -7.05 0.26
N ASN A 116 -9.06 -7.56 1.50
CA ASN A 116 -10.26 -7.79 2.31
C ASN A 116 -10.74 -6.49 2.93
N VAL A 117 -11.31 -5.66 2.07
CA VAL A 117 -11.91 -4.37 2.40
C VAL A 117 -13.39 -4.44 2.05
N THR A 118 -14.22 -3.98 2.96
CA THR A 118 -15.66 -3.85 2.75
C THR A 118 -16.11 -2.43 3.08
N GLY A 119 -17.25 -2.04 2.55
CA GLY A 119 -17.82 -0.72 2.82
C GLY A 119 -18.82 -0.31 1.75
N ALA A 120 -19.51 0.79 2.03
CA ALA A 120 -20.51 1.35 1.13
C ALA A 120 -20.47 2.88 1.15
N LEU A 121 -20.69 3.47 -0.02
CA LEU A 121 -20.96 4.88 -0.20
C LEU A 121 -22.44 5.06 -0.54
N VAL A 122 -23.06 6.07 0.05
CA VAL A 122 -24.38 6.54 -0.39
C VAL A 122 -24.21 7.93 -0.95
N ILE A 123 -24.48 8.08 -2.24
CA ILE A 123 -24.40 9.38 -2.90
C ILE A 123 -25.81 9.92 -3.11
N ASN A 124 -26.03 11.12 -2.60
CA ASN A 124 -27.25 11.89 -2.80
C ASN A 124 -26.90 13.37 -2.98
N GLU A 125 -27.44 13.99 -4.04
CA GLU A 125 -27.24 15.43 -4.32
C GLU A 125 -25.76 15.87 -4.30
N LYS A 126 -24.86 15.04 -4.85
CA LYS A 126 -23.40 15.25 -4.84
C LYS A 126 -22.76 15.29 -3.45
N LEU A 127 -23.37 14.64 -2.48
CA LEU A 127 -22.82 14.38 -1.16
C LEU A 127 -22.56 12.89 -1.00
N ILE A 128 -21.34 12.51 -0.61
CA ILE A 128 -20.99 11.14 -0.27
C ILE A 128 -21.22 10.96 1.23
N ASN A 129 -21.99 9.95 1.59
CA ASN A 129 -22.26 9.55 2.96
C ASN A 129 -21.90 8.08 3.18
N SER A 130 -21.72 7.65 4.42
CA SER A 130 -21.76 6.24 4.78
C SER A 130 -23.21 5.75 4.90
N GLU A 131 -23.40 4.44 4.82
CA GLU A 131 -24.68 3.83 5.23
C GLU A 131 -24.96 4.15 6.71
N PRO A 132 -26.24 4.35 7.09
CA PRO A 132 -26.58 4.67 8.47
C PRO A 132 -26.04 3.64 9.47
N ASN A 133 -25.36 4.11 10.50
CA ASN A 133 -24.75 3.30 11.57
C ASN A 133 -23.71 2.27 11.09
N GLN A 134 -23.06 2.53 9.95
CA GLN A 134 -21.97 1.70 9.45
C GLN A 134 -20.74 2.57 9.16
N PRO A 135 -19.53 2.05 9.36
CA PRO A 135 -18.33 2.72 8.90
C PRO A 135 -18.33 2.80 7.37
N LEU A 136 -17.70 3.85 6.85
CA LEU A 136 -17.53 3.99 5.40
C LEU A 136 -16.71 2.84 4.82
N ILE A 137 -15.65 2.45 5.56
CA ILE A 137 -14.72 1.38 5.18
C ILE A 137 -14.41 0.53 6.41
N THR A 138 -14.36 -0.78 6.19
CA THR A 138 -13.89 -1.78 7.16
C THR A 138 -12.81 -2.64 6.50
N VAL A 139 -11.70 -2.84 7.18
CA VAL A 139 -10.53 -3.60 6.74
C VAL A 139 -10.33 -4.81 7.66
N ASP A 140 -10.19 -6.01 7.08
CA ASP A 140 -9.81 -7.21 7.81
C ASP A 140 -8.29 -7.21 8.06
N MET A 141 -7.90 -6.89 9.28
CA MET A 141 -6.50 -6.81 9.71
C MET A 141 -5.82 -8.18 9.82
N ALA A 142 -6.60 -9.26 9.98
CA ALA A 142 -6.05 -10.62 10.04
C ALA A 142 -5.53 -11.10 8.68
N SER A 143 -6.01 -10.50 7.60
CA SER A 143 -5.64 -10.81 6.23
C SER A 143 -4.51 -9.93 5.67
N LEU A 144 -3.95 -9.03 6.45
CA LEU A 144 -2.78 -8.25 6.05
C LEU A 144 -1.60 -9.17 5.74
N MET A 145 -0.96 -8.91 4.60
CA MET A 145 0.21 -9.63 4.10
C MET A 145 1.33 -8.65 3.77
N THR A 146 2.55 -9.08 4.00
CA THR A 146 3.78 -8.43 3.54
C THR A 146 4.58 -9.41 2.66
N ASP A 147 5.74 -8.99 2.18
CA ASP A 147 6.68 -9.85 1.42
C ASP A 147 7.36 -10.93 2.30
N ASN A 148 6.95 -11.12 3.57
CA ASN A 148 7.58 -12.04 4.50
C ASN A 148 6.59 -12.66 5.50
N ALA A 149 6.35 -13.97 5.40
CA ALA A 149 5.40 -14.68 6.26
C ALA A 149 5.77 -14.66 7.76
N ALA A 150 7.06 -14.59 8.13
CA ALA A 150 7.45 -14.44 9.52
C ALA A 150 7.08 -13.06 10.08
N ARG A 151 7.21 -12.01 9.25
CA ARG A 151 6.74 -10.67 9.58
C ARG A 151 5.23 -10.63 9.74
N ASP A 152 4.49 -11.28 8.84
CA ASP A 152 3.03 -11.35 8.91
C ASP A 152 2.55 -12.01 10.20
N ASN A 153 3.26 -13.05 10.63
CA ASN A 153 2.97 -13.72 11.91
C ASN A 153 3.25 -12.79 13.11
N ALA A 154 4.36 -12.04 13.08
CA ALA A 154 4.68 -11.07 14.13
C ALA A 154 3.68 -9.90 14.14
N LEU A 155 3.28 -9.43 12.96
CA LEU A 155 2.27 -8.37 12.79
C LEU A 155 0.94 -8.79 13.44
N ARG A 156 0.44 -10.00 13.13
CA ARG A 156 -0.83 -10.51 13.66
C ARG A 156 -0.80 -10.78 15.16
N ASN A 157 0.31 -11.29 15.70
CA ASN A 157 0.34 -11.78 17.06
C ASN A 157 0.99 -10.84 18.08
N GLN A 158 1.80 -9.88 17.64
CA GLN A 158 2.56 -8.99 18.53
C GLN A 158 2.21 -7.52 18.36
N ALA A 159 1.89 -7.08 17.13
CA ALA A 159 1.63 -5.67 16.86
C ALA A 159 0.12 -5.37 16.86
N ILE A 160 -0.64 -5.99 15.96
CA ILE A 160 -2.07 -5.69 15.77
C ILE A 160 -2.94 -6.56 16.67
N GLU A 161 -2.42 -7.72 17.11
CA GLU A 161 -3.17 -8.67 17.95
C GLU A 161 -4.55 -9.01 17.34
N THR A 162 -4.53 -9.46 16.07
CA THR A 162 -5.73 -9.61 15.24
C THR A 162 -6.77 -10.60 15.79
N ALA A 163 -6.39 -11.46 16.74
CA ALA A 163 -7.33 -12.31 17.46
C ALA A 163 -8.25 -11.50 18.41
N LEU A 164 -7.80 -10.32 18.86
CA LEU A 164 -8.54 -9.42 19.73
C LEU A 164 -9.13 -8.25 18.93
N PHE A 165 -8.37 -7.75 17.96
CA PHE A 165 -8.70 -6.57 17.15
C PHE A 165 -8.66 -6.91 15.66
N PRO A 166 -9.62 -7.72 15.15
CA PRO A 166 -9.59 -8.22 13.79
C PRO A 166 -9.86 -7.15 12.73
N LEU A 167 -10.47 -6.03 13.09
CA LEU A 167 -10.94 -5.03 12.15
C LEU A 167 -10.33 -3.65 12.42
N ALA A 168 -10.05 -2.92 11.33
CA ALA A 168 -9.88 -1.48 11.36
C ALA A 168 -11.06 -0.84 10.62
N THR A 169 -11.52 0.34 11.09
CA THR A 169 -12.66 1.04 10.50
C THR A 169 -12.36 2.52 10.31
N PHE A 170 -12.97 3.11 9.29
CA PHE A 170 -12.99 4.56 9.11
C PHE A 170 -14.43 5.04 8.95
N GLU A 171 -14.83 5.95 9.84
CA GLU A 171 -16.15 6.58 9.88
C GLU A 171 -16.03 8.06 9.57
N ILE A 172 -16.71 8.53 8.52
CA ILE A 172 -16.68 9.96 8.18
C ILE A 172 -17.53 10.76 9.16
N LYS A 173 -17.06 11.95 9.54
CA LYS A 173 -17.80 12.86 10.44
C LYS A 173 -18.86 13.68 9.72
N ASN A 174 -18.57 14.05 8.48
CA ASN A 174 -19.42 14.89 7.66
C ASN A 174 -19.49 14.32 6.24
N PRO A 175 -20.59 14.55 5.52
CA PRO A 175 -20.69 14.20 4.12
C PRO A 175 -19.54 14.84 3.30
N ILE A 176 -19.04 14.11 2.32
CA ILE A 176 -18.03 14.63 1.41
C ILE A 176 -18.73 15.34 0.26
N ASP A 177 -18.60 16.65 0.21
CA ASP A 177 -19.25 17.49 -0.81
C ASP A 177 -18.39 17.61 -2.06
N PHE A 178 -18.95 17.23 -3.21
CA PHE A 178 -18.35 17.40 -4.54
C PHE A 178 -19.27 18.16 -5.50
N SER A 179 -20.18 18.98 -4.98
CA SER A 179 -21.18 19.74 -5.77
C SER A 179 -20.55 20.70 -6.78
N ASN A 180 -19.34 21.20 -6.50
CA ASN A 180 -18.60 22.12 -7.36
C ASN A 180 -17.80 21.40 -8.48
N GLU A 181 -17.76 20.08 -8.48
CA GLU A 181 -17.01 19.34 -9.49
C GLU A 181 -17.82 19.20 -10.77
N THR A 182 -17.20 19.59 -11.89
CA THR A 182 -17.84 19.60 -13.22
C THR A 182 -17.39 18.44 -14.09
N ASP A 183 -16.17 17.94 -13.88
CA ASP A 183 -15.61 16.78 -14.58
C ASP A 183 -15.22 15.70 -13.55
N LEU A 184 -16.15 14.81 -13.30
CA LEU A 184 -15.96 13.72 -12.33
C LEU A 184 -15.01 12.64 -12.84
N ALA A 185 -14.83 12.52 -14.16
CA ALA A 185 -13.89 11.56 -14.75
C ALA A 185 -12.44 12.03 -14.58
N ALA A 186 -12.18 13.32 -14.65
CA ALA A 186 -10.87 13.91 -14.33
C ALA A 186 -10.50 13.73 -12.85
N GLY A 187 -11.53 13.56 -11.99
CA GLY A 187 -11.37 13.38 -10.55
C GLY A 187 -11.17 14.68 -9.78
N PHE A 188 -11.22 14.56 -8.47
CA PHE A 188 -11.02 15.66 -7.53
C PHE A 188 -10.28 15.21 -6.28
N ILE A 189 -9.72 16.17 -5.54
CA ILE A 189 -9.04 15.93 -4.27
C ILE A 189 -9.84 16.59 -3.15
N ARG A 190 -9.98 15.89 -2.01
CA ARG A 190 -10.65 16.38 -0.80
C ARG A 190 -9.94 15.90 0.44
N ASP A 191 -9.91 16.77 1.44
CA ASP A 191 -9.56 16.37 2.80
C ASP A 191 -10.82 15.90 3.53
N VAL A 192 -10.79 14.70 4.03
CA VAL A 192 -11.91 14.03 4.70
C VAL A 192 -11.53 13.77 6.15
N THR A 193 -12.28 14.37 7.07
CA THR A 193 -12.12 14.13 8.49
C THR A 193 -13.07 13.04 8.95
N GLY A 194 -12.54 12.06 9.66
CA GLY A 194 -13.28 10.93 10.18
C GLY A 194 -12.67 10.35 11.45
N VAL A 195 -13.29 9.31 11.97
CA VAL A 195 -12.77 8.53 13.08
C VAL A 195 -12.15 7.26 12.54
N LEU A 196 -10.85 7.13 12.72
CA LEU A 196 -10.10 5.91 12.42
C LEU A 196 -10.00 5.07 13.69
N THR A 197 -10.43 3.83 13.62
CA THR A 197 -10.30 2.87 14.72
C THR A 197 -9.36 1.75 14.29
N ILE A 198 -8.26 1.58 15.03
CA ILE A 198 -7.29 0.49 14.85
C ILE A 198 -6.91 -0.01 16.23
N HIS A 199 -6.72 -1.33 16.38
CA HIS A 199 -6.29 -1.94 17.65
C HIS A 199 -7.19 -1.54 18.84
N GLY A 200 -8.50 -1.33 18.57
CA GLY A 200 -9.48 -0.90 19.55
C GLY A 200 -9.40 0.58 19.97
N VAL A 201 -8.43 1.33 19.46
CA VAL A 201 -8.26 2.77 19.73
C VAL A 201 -8.85 3.58 18.59
N SER A 202 -9.72 4.54 18.94
CA SER A 202 -10.39 5.45 17.99
C SER A 202 -9.77 6.84 18.08
N ARG A 203 -9.37 7.40 16.93
CA ARG A 203 -8.85 8.77 16.83
C ARG A 203 -9.46 9.50 15.64
N GLU A 204 -9.59 10.80 15.80
CA GLU A 204 -9.95 11.68 14.69
C GLU A 204 -8.74 11.90 13.81
N GLU A 205 -8.89 11.59 12.50
CA GLU A 205 -7.87 11.73 11.48
C GLU A 205 -8.42 12.46 10.27
N THR A 206 -7.53 13.16 9.56
CA THR A 206 -7.86 13.79 8.28
C THR A 206 -7.04 13.15 7.17
N ILE A 207 -7.75 12.60 6.19
CA ILE A 207 -7.17 11.89 5.04
C ILE A 207 -7.36 12.74 3.80
N SER A 208 -6.29 12.98 3.05
CA SER A 208 -6.42 13.54 1.71
C SER A 208 -6.74 12.41 0.73
N ILE A 209 -7.92 12.47 0.13
CA ILE A 209 -8.38 11.49 -0.87
C ILE A 209 -8.38 12.09 -2.26
N SER A 210 -8.16 11.24 -3.26
CA SER A 210 -8.48 11.52 -4.65
C SER A 210 -9.62 10.60 -5.08
N ALA A 211 -10.63 11.15 -5.70
CA ALA A 211 -11.80 10.39 -6.17
C ALA A 211 -12.05 10.67 -7.65
N SER A 212 -12.38 9.65 -8.42
CA SER A 212 -12.78 9.77 -9.82
C SER A 212 -13.93 8.81 -10.14
N PHE A 213 -14.79 9.20 -11.08
CA PHE A 213 -15.97 8.47 -11.49
C PHE A 213 -15.86 8.12 -12.97
N ASN A 214 -16.10 6.87 -13.30
CA ASN A 214 -16.12 6.40 -14.68
C ASN A 214 -17.26 5.39 -14.86
N GLY A 215 -18.36 5.83 -15.48
CA GLY A 215 -19.55 5.00 -15.67
C GLY A 215 -20.10 4.48 -14.35
N ASN A 216 -20.09 3.15 -14.16
CA ASN A 216 -20.57 2.49 -12.94
C ASN A 216 -19.48 2.22 -11.90
N THR A 217 -18.33 2.85 -12.03
CA THR A 217 -17.20 2.64 -11.13
C THR A 217 -16.73 3.95 -10.52
N ILE A 218 -16.51 3.95 -9.22
CA ILE A 218 -15.82 5.03 -8.50
C ILE A 218 -14.49 4.48 -8.02
N LEU A 219 -13.42 5.22 -8.25
CA LEU A 219 -12.13 4.96 -7.64
C LEU A 219 -11.86 6.03 -6.59
N ILE A 220 -11.61 5.60 -5.35
CA ILE A 220 -11.11 6.47 -4.28
C ILE A 220 -9.79 5.91 -3.79
N PHE A 221 -8.80 6.77 -3.72
CA PHE A 221 -7.51 6.41 -3.15
C PHE A 221 -6.96 7.54 -2.29
N GLY A 222 -6.08 7.20 -1.38
CA GLY A 222 -5.48 8.17 -0.50
C GLY A 222 -4.39 7.58 0.38
N GLN A 223 -3.77 8.48 1.12
CA GLN A 223 -2.76 8.15 2.11
C GLN A 223 -3.00 8.98 3.36
N LEU A 224 -2.89 8.33 4.52
CA LEU A 224 -2.90 8.96 5.82
C LEU A 224 -1.54 8.79 6.48
N GLY A 225 -1.03 9.83 7.09
CA GLY A 225 0.15 9.75 7.92
C GLY A 225 1.11 10.93 7.78
N PRO A 226 2.17 10.89 8.57
CA PRO A 226 2.54 9.78 9.47
C PRO A 226 1.62 9.68 10.69
N ILE A 227 1.20 8.47 11.04
CA ILE A 227 0.55 8.14 12.30
C ILE A 227 1.55 7.44 13.22
N LYS A 228 1.46 7.66 14.52
CA LYS A 228 2.28 6.95 15.49
C LYS A 228 1.62 5.65 15.91
N LEU A 229 2.35 4.54 15.87
CA LEU A 229 1.86 3.26 16.37
C LEU A 229 1.47 3.35 17.85
N SER A 230 2.29 4.06 18.64
CA SER A 230 2.04 4.31 20.06
C SER A 230 0.75 5.08 20.35
N ASP A 231 0.25 5.88 19.41
CA ASP A 231 -1.03 6.57 19.54
C ASP A 231 -2.23 5.63 19.43
N TYR A 232 -2.04 4.43 18.89
CA TYR A 232 -3.04 3.37 18.74
C TYR A 232 -2.75 2.16 19.63
N ASP A 233 -1.89 2.31 20.65
CA ASP A 233 -1.46 1.24 21.57
C ASP A 233 -0.85 0.03 20.82
N ILE A 234 -0.28 0.24 19.64
CA ILE A 234 0.36 -0.80 18.84
C ILE A 234 1.83 -0.92 19.26
N GLU A 235 2.18 -2.08 19.81
CA GLU A 235 3.58 -2.38 20.14
C GLU A 235 4.38 -2.78 18.90
N LYS A 236 5.64 -2.34 18.84
CA LYS A 236 6.55 -2.73 17.77
C LYS A 236 6.92 -4.21 17.90
N PRO A 237 6.71 -5.03 16.85
CA PRO A 237 7.04 -6.44 16.92
C PRO A 237 8.54 -6.64 17.09
N ARG A 238 8.91 -7.66 17.86
CA ARG A 238 10.30 -8.02 18.15
C ARG A 238 10.75 -9.19 17.28
N SER A 239 11.91 -9.05 16.65
CA SER A 239 12.52 -10.10 15.85
C SER A 239 14.04 -10.07 16.02
N ALA A 240 14.70 -11.23 15.88
CA ALA A 240 16.15 -11.33 15.96
C ALA A 240 16.87 -10.66 14.78
N VAL A 241 16.18 -10.42 13.67
CA VAL A 241 16.74 -9.83 12.44
C VAL A 241 16.36 -8.37 12.23
N VAL A 242 15.48 -7.81 13.06
CA VAL A 242 15.04 -6.42 13.02
C VAL A 242 15.69 -5.65 14.16
N LEU A 243 16.49 -4.64 13.84
CA LEU A 243 17.13 -3.75 14.83
C LEU A 243 16.12 -2.76 15.41
N SER A 244 15.31 -2.17 14.53
CA SER A 244 14.26 -1.24 14.92
C SER A 244 13.13 -1.18 13.88
N VAL A 245 11.96 -0.82 14.38
CA VAL A 245 10.80 -0.41 13.57
C VAL A 245 10.49 1.03 13.94
N GLU A 246 10.29 1.91 12.97
CA GLU A 246 9.89 3.29 13.24
C GLU A 246 8.54 3.33 13.99
N ASP A 247 8.30 4.36 14.77
CA ASP A 247 6.98 4.58 15.39
C ASP A 247 5.98 5.21 14.43
N ASN A 248 6.49 5.79 13.35
CA ASN A 248 5.70 6.45 12.34
C ASN A 248 5.39 5.51 11.18
N ALA A 249 4.11 5.28 10.93
CA ALA A 249 3.62 4.55 9.76
C ALA A 249 2.77 5.47 8.89
N SER A 250 2.67 5.19 7.61
CA SER A 250 1.63 5.74 6.76
C SER A 250 0.66 4.64 6.36
N MET A 251 -0.63 4.97 6.33
CA MET A 251 -1.66 4.09 5.80
C MET A 251 -1.95 4.48 4.37
N GLU A 252 -2.19 3.50 3.54
CA GLU A 252 -2.56 3.72 2.14
C GLU A 252 -3.76 2.85 1.77
N PHE A 253 -4.58 3.36 0.86
CA PHE A 253 -5.69 2.60 0.32
C PHE A 253 -5.98 3.00 -1.12
N GLN A 254 -6.54 2.06 -1.82
CA GLN A 254 -7.08 2.20 -3.16
C GLN A 254 -8.32 1.33 -3.23
N ILE A 255 -9.48 1.93 -3.45
CA ILE A 255 -10.75 1.22 -3.37
C ILE A 255 -11.59 1.57 -4.57
N PHE A 256 -11.99 0.55 -5.29
CA PHE A 256 -13.00 0.63 -6.34
C PHE A 256 -14.37 0.36 -5.74
N PHE A 257 -15.35 1.13 -6.17
CA PHE A 257 -16.74 0.93 -5.83
C PHE A 257 -17.56 0.72 -7.10
N LYS A 258 -18.53 -0.17 -7.02
CA LYS A 258 -19.53 -0.38 -8.07
C LYS A 258 -20.91 -0.05 -7.57
N LYS A 259 -21.72 0.55 -8.46
CA LYS A 259 -23.10 0.90 -8.14
C LYS A 259 -23.93 -0.37 -7.99
N THR A 260 -24.76 -0.41 -6.93
CA THR A 260 -25.76 -1.45 -6.77
C THR A 260 -26.93 -1.22 -7.75
N SER A 261 -27.39 -2.29 -8.33
CA SER A 261 -28.56 -2.28 -9.26
C SER A 261 -29.82 -1.87 -8.56
#